data_0fe1ec21a0e541e252fcfe25d0c1a091
#
_entry.id   0fe1ec21a0e541e252fcfe25d0c1a091
#
_cell.length_a   1.000
_cell.length_b   1.000
_cell.length_c   1.000
_cell.angle_alpha   90.00
_cell.angle_beta   90.00
_cell.angle_gamma   90.00
#
_symmetry.space_group_name_H-M   'P 1'
#
loop_
_entity.id
_entity.type
_entity.pdbx_description
1 polymer ?
#
loop_
_entity_poly.entity_id
_entity_poly.type
_entity_poly.pdbx_seq_one_letter_code
_entity_poly.pdbx_strand_id
1 'polypeptide(L)' 'MASRNLILALDQGTTSSRSILFNQQFGIEVQSQREFQQHFPDSGWVEHNAMDIWQTTLDTCHEAMAQAQVTSADIAAIG' A
#
# COMPACT_ATOMS: atom_id res chain seq x y z
N MET A 1 -15.98 -0.56 -20.28
CA MET A 1 -16.55 -0.27 -18.96
C MET A 1 -15.97 1.04 -18.44
N ALA A 2 -16.79 1.79 -17.71
CA ALA A 2 -16.31 3.05 -17.13
C ALA A 2 -15.30 2.76 -16.01
N SER A 3 -14.34 3.66 -15.87
CA SER A 3 -13.37 3.60 -14.76
C SER A 3 -14.07 3.84 -13.43
N ARG A 4 -13.58 3.21 -12.37
CA ARG A 4 -14.17 3.32 -11.05
C ARG A 4 -13.81 4.60 -10.30
N ASN A 5 -12.75 5.29 -10.72
CA ASN A 5 -12.27 6.53 -10.08
C ASN A 5 -11.97 6.34 -8.59
N LEU A 6 -11.19 5.32 -8.29
CA LEU A 6 -10.76 5.05 -6.93
C LEU A 6 -9.54 5.90 -6.58
N ILE A 7 -9.37 6.15 -5.28
CA ILE A 7 -8.16 6.79 -4.76
C ILE A 7 -7.34 5.74 -4.04
N LEU A 8 -6.08 5.63 -4.44
CA LEU A 8 -5.13 4.73 -3.80
C LEU A 8 -4.30 5.52 -2.79
N ALA A 9 -4.47 5.23 -1.52
CA ALA A 9 -3.71 5.86 -0.45
C ALA A 9 -2.63 4.90 0.04
N LEU A 10 -1.42 5.41 0.20
CA LEU A 10 -0.28 4.65 0.70
C LEU A 10 0.04 5.14 2.11
N ASP A 11 0.08 4.21 3.05
CA ASP A 11 0.36 4.51 4.44
C ASP A 11 1.62 3.75 4.86
N GLN A 12 2.67 4.48 5.19
CA GLN A 12 3.94 3.92 5.62
C GLN A 12 4.06 4.07 7.13
N GLY A 13 4.04 2.93 7.84
CA GLY A 13 4.31 2.91 9.25
C GLY A 13 5.79 2.61 9.53
N THR A 14 6.16 2.48 10.79
CA THR A 14 7.53 2.13 11.17
C THR A 14 7.83 0.66 10.93
N THR A 15 6.80 -0.19 10.87
CA THR A 15 6.97 -1.65 10.74
C THR A 15 6.21 -2.24 9.58
N SER A 16 5.37 -1.45 8.88
CA SER A 16 4.52 -2.00 7.83
C SER A 16 4.20 -0.96 6.76
N SER A 17 3.82 -1.48 5.60
CA SER A 17 3.27 -0.69 4.50
C SER A 17 1.83 -1.09 4.30
N ARG A 18 0.97 -0.12 4.01
CA ARG A 18 -0.45 -0.36 3.79
C ARG A 18 -0.93 0.40 2.56
N SER A 19 -1.76 -0.25 1.77
CA SER A 19 -2.43 0.37 0.63
C SER A 19 -3.94 0.29 0.85
N ILE A 20 -4.62 1.40 0.63
CA ILE A 20 -6.06 1.50 0.84
C ILE A 20 -6.68 2.06 -0.43
N LEU A 21 -7.73 1.41 -0.91
CA LEU A 21 -8.53 1.92 -2.03
C LEU A 21 -9.81 2.52 -1.49
N PHE A 22 -9.99 3.83 -1.74
CA PHE A 22 -11.20 4.56 -1.37
C PHE A 22 -12.09 4.75 -2.60
N ASN A 23 -13.40 4.64 -2.38
CA ASN A 23 -14.37 4.94 -3.42
C ASN A 23 -14.75 6.42 -3.42
N GLN A 24 -15.65 6.82 -4.33
CA GLN A 24 -16.06 8.22 -4.48
C GLN A 24 -16.82 8.76 -3.27
N GLN A 25 -17.36 7.89 -2.44
CA GLN A 25 -18.07 8.27 -1.21
C GLN A 25 -17.14 8.25 -0.01
N PHE A 26 -15.83 8.17 -0.22
CA PHE A 26 -14.80 8.10 0.80
C PHE A 26 -14.88 6.84 1.67
N GLY A 27 -15.58 5.82 1.19
CA GLY A 27 -15.59 4.51 1.83
C GLY A 27 -14.38 3.69 1.41
N ILE A 28 -13.95 2.78 2.29
CA ILE A 28 -12.84 1.87 1.99
C ILE A 28 -13.39 0.70 1.18
N GLU A 29 -12.85 0.52 -0.03
CA GLU A 29 -13.17 -0.66 -0.86
C GLU A 29 -12.37 -1.87 -0.43
N VAL A 30 -11.06 -1.71 -0.35
CA VAL A 30 -10.12 -2.75 0.08
C VAL A 30 -8.95 -2.11 0.75
N GLN A 31 -8.28 -2.87 1.62
CA GLN A 31 -6.97 -2.48 2.11
C GLN A 31 -6.09 -3.72 2.20
N SER A 32 -4.80 -3.51 2.01
CA SER A 32 -3.79 -4.55 2.12
C SER A 32 -2.63 -4.00 2.92
N GLN A 33 -2.07 -4.82 3.79
CA GLN A 33 -1.00 -4.42 4.68
C GLN A 33 0.04 -5.54 4.75
N ARG A 34 1.32 -5.15 4.75
CA ARG A 34 2.42 -6.07 4.93
C ARG A 34 3.42 -5.47 5.88
N GLU A 35 3.92 -6.29 6.80
CA GLU A 35 5.04 -5.92 7.62
C GLU A 35 6.32 -6.05 6.82
N PHE A 36 7.30 -5.20 7.11
CA PHE A 36 8.62 -5.34 6.54
C PHE A 36 9.64 -5.61 7.64
N GLN A 37 10.72 -6.27 7.26
CA GLN A 37 11.75 -6.67 8.20
C GLN A 37 12.49 -5.44 8.71
N GLN A 38 12.68 -5.38 10.03
CA GLN A 38 13.54 -4.39 10.64
C GLN A 38 14.91 -4.98 10.84
N HIS A 39 15.94 -4.16 10.65
CA HIS A 39 17.33 -4.58 10.79
C HIS A 39 17.91 -3.96 12.06
N PHE A 40 18.61 -4.77 12.85
CA PHE A 40 19.20 -4.34 14.11
C PHE A 40 20.72 -4.58 14.03
N PRO A 41 21.48 -3.68 13.35
CA PRO A 41 22.92 -3.91 13.19
C PRO A 41 23.68 -3.85 14.51
N ASP A 42 23.16 -3.05 15.46
CA ASP A 42 23.73 -2.93 16.81
C ASP A 42 22.62 -2.92 17.84
N SER A 43 22.99 -3.19 19.09
CA SER A 43 22.04 -3.16 20.21
C SER A 43 21.43 -1.74 20.31
N GLY A 44 20.10 -1.70 20.28
CA GLY A 44 19.34 -0.46 20.35
C GLY A 44 19.18 0.28 19.05
N TRP A 45 19.75 -0.23 17.96
CA TRP A 45 19.59 0.36 16.63
C TRP A 45 18.50 -0.36 15.85
N VAL A 46 17.70 0.43 15.12
CA VAL A 46 16.73 -0.10 14.17
C VAL A 46 17.01 0.55 12.83
N GLU A 47 17.23 -0.28 11.83
CA GLU A 47 17.53 0.18 10.48
C GLU A 47 16.54 -0.43 9.51
N HIS A 48 15.99 0.40 8.61
CA HIS A 48 15.08 -0.04 7.57
C HIS A 48 15.80 -0.10 6.24
N ASN A 49 15.61 -1.20 5.51
CA ASN A 49 16.12 -1.32 4.16
C ASN A 49 15.11 -0.65 3.22
N ALA A 50 15.57 0.34 2.45
CA ALA A 50 14.71 1.08 1.53
C ALA A 50 14.07 0.17 0.48
N MET A 51 14.77 -0.88 0.05
CA MET A 51 14.21 -1.82 -0.92
C MET A 51 13.11 -2.67 -0.32
N ASP A 52 13.20 -3.02 0.97
CA ASP A 52 12.12 -3.73 1.65
C ASP A 52 10.86 -2.87 1.74
N ILE A 53 11.02 -1.59 2.06
CA ILE A 53 9.91 -0.65 2.13
C ILE A 53 9.27 -0.50 0.75
N TRP A 54 10.08 -0.32 -0.28
CA TRP A 54 9.60 -0.18 -1.65
C TRP A 54 8.85 -1.43 -2.12
N GLN A 55 9.43 -2.60 -1.87
CA GLN A 55 8.84 -3.86 -2.32
C GLN A 55 7.51 -4.14 -1.60
N THR A 56 7.46 -3.92 -0.28
CA THR A 56 6.21 -4.11 0.45
C THR A 56 5.14 -3.12 0.03
N THR A 57 5.52 -1.88 -0.30
CA THR A 57 4.59 -0.90 -0.83
C THR A 57 3.98 -1.37 -2.14
N LEU A 58 4.82 -1.83 -3.08
CA LEU A 58 4.34 -2.37 -4.36
C LEU A 58 3.45 -3.59 -4.15
N ASP A 59 3.84 -4.49 -3.27
CA ASP A 59 3.08 -5.71 -3.00
C ASP A 59 1.69 -5.38 -2.46
N THR A 60 1.59 -4.42 -1.52
CA THR A 60 0.28 -4.04 -0.98
C THR A 60 -0.59 -3.34 -2.02
N CYS A 61 0.01 -2.53 -2.90
CA CYS A 61 -0.73 -1.92 -4.01
C CYS A 61 -1.31 -2.98 -4.93
N HIS A 62 -0.48 -3.92 -5.38
CA HIS A 62 -0.91 -4.97 -6.28
C HIS A 62 -1.96 -5.86 -5.63
N GLU A 63 -1.78 -6.19 -4.37
CA GLU A 63 -2.72 -7.03 -3.63
C GLU A 63 -4.07 -6.34 -3.46
N ALA A 64 -4.08 -5.06 -3.08
CA ALA A 64 -5.33 -4.31 -2.93
C ALA A 64 -6.07 -4.20 -4.26
N MET A 65 -5.35 -3.92 -5.34
CA MET A 65 -5.94 -3.82 -6.68
C MET A 65 -6.50 -5.17 -7.14
N ALA A 66 -5.78 -6.26 -6.86
CA ALA A 66 -6.24 -7.59 -7.22
C ALA A 66 -7.50 -7.98 -6.44
N GLN A 67 -7.55 -7.67 -5.14
CA GLN A 67 -8.73 -7.95 -4.32
C GLN A 67 -9.95 -7.16 -4.78
N ALA A 68 -9.75 -5.92 -5.20
CA ALA A 68 -10.83 -5.08 -5.72
C ALA A 68 -11.17 -5.37 -7.18
N GLN A 69 -10.36 -6.20 -7.86
CA GLN A 69 -10.53 -6.53 -9.27
C GLN A 69 -10.51 -5.29 -10.15
N VAL A 70 -9.54 -4.41 -9.89
CA VAL A 70 -9.38 -3.16 -10.64
C VAL A 70 -8.00 -3.09 -11.28
N THR A 71 -7.86 -2.19 -12.24
CA THR A 71 -6.58 -1.93 -12.91
C THR A 71 -6.16 -0.49 -12.66
N SER A 72 -4.97 -0.12 -13.14
CA SER A 72 -4.48 1.25 -13.00
C SER A 72 -5.42 2.28 -13.64
N ALA A 73 -6.21 1.88 -14.64
CA ALA A 73 -7.18 2.77 -15.27
C ALA A 73 -8.30 3.18 -14.32
N ASP A 74 -8.54 2.40 -13.25
CA ASP A 74 -9.57 2.70 -12.26
C ASP A 74 -9.07 3.61 -11.15
N ILE A 75 -7.79 3.94 -11.12
CA ILE A 75 -7.17 4.76 -10.09
C ILE A 75 -7.13 6.20 -10.59
N ALA A 76 -7.85 7.09 -9.91
CA ALA A 76 -7.91 8.50 -10.26
C ALA A 76 -6.73 9.28 -9.67
N ALA A 77 -6.27 8.90 -8.49
CA ALA A 77 -5.20 9.59 -7.78
C ALA A 77 -4.51 8.65 -6.80
N ILE A 78 -3.24 8.97 -6.49
CA ILE A 78 -2.44 8.27 -5.49
C ILE A 78 -1.95 9.30 -4.49
N GLY A 79 -2.13 8.99 -3.22
CA GLY A 79 -1.70 9.91 -2.16
C GLY A 79 -1.08 9.23 -0.97
#